data_52dfdfb9f77224081ecdb1fe75a88daf
#
_entry.id   52dfdfb9f77224081ecdb1fe75a88daf
#
_cell.length_a   1.000
_cell.length_b   1.000
_cell.length_c   1.000
_cell.angle_alpha   90.00
_cell.angle_beta   90.00
_cell.angle_gamma   90.00
#
_symmetry.space_group_name_H-M   'P 1'
#
loop_
_entity.id
_entity.type
_entity.pdbx_description
1 polymer ?
#
loop_
_entity_poly.entity_id
_entity_poly.type
_entity_poly.pdbx_seq_one_letter_code
_entity_poly.pdbx_strand_id
1 'polypeptide(L)'
;MKEGTTWATLCLPFEVSLANQNFRAFKLLSADDVAETVELEEIETNIEAGTPVIIKMKDGATKLDFTVANKAIANEVKTAETANGNYQLQGLYTQKTFSKDTDNNCYIVKGAKLMNPAKLLGETSTAHVGSKPFRAYMVDNSSAPAAGARMFSISVGGSTTAIEQLESTADSKAEYYDLQGRRLQDLQKGINIVKRGGKTMKVIIK
;
A
#
# COMPACT_ATOMS: atom_id res chain seq x y z
N MET A 1 3.70 12.96 9.98
CA MET A 1 4.12 12.55 8.62
C MET A 1 4.68 13.79 7.93
N LYS A 2 5.40 13.65 6.80
CA LYS A 2 5.70 14.83 5.97
C LYS A 2 4.39 15.31 5.34
N GLU A 3 4.26 16.62 5.18
CA GLU A 3 3.16 17.24 4.45
C GLU A 3 3.03 16.61 3.04
N GLY A 4 1.81 16.35 2.59
CA GLY A 4 1.55 15.69 1.31
C GLY A 4 1.77 14.17 1.28
N THR A 5 2.18 13.53 2.39
CA THR A 5 2.31 12.07 2.45
C THR A 5 0.93 11.44 2.63
N THR A 6 0.45 10.72 1.62
CA THR A 6 -0.84 10.02 1.66
C THR A 6 -0.72 8.59 2.14
N TRP A 7 0.34 7.87 1.77
CA TRP A 7 0.60 6.48 2.16
C TRP A 7 1.74 6.38 3.16
N ALA A 8 1.62 5.48 4.13
CA ALA A 8 2.67 5.16 5.09
C ALA A 8 2.46 3.73 5.64
N THR A 9 3.37 3.28 6.51
CA THR A 9 3.18 2.08 7.32
C THR A 9 2.99 2.45 8.78
N LEU A 10 2.37 1.56 9.56
CA LEU A 10 2.16 1.73 10.98
C LEU A 10 2.30 0.37 11.68
N CYS A 11 2.95 0.37 12.84
CA CYS A 11 3.04 -0.78 13.73
C CYS A 11 3.08 -0.26 15.16
N LEU A 12 1.98 -0.34 15.88
CA LEU A 12 1.85 0.21 17.22
C LEU A 12 1.85 -0.89 18.28
N PRO A 13 2.40 -0.64 19.46
CA PRO A 13 2.43 -1.63 20.55
C PRO A 13 1.08 -1.75 21.28
N PHE A 14 0.04 -1.11 20.81
CA PHE A 14 -1.31 -1.16 21.38
C PHE A 14 -2.35 -1.23 20.27
N GLU A 15 -3.51 -1.75 20.63
CA GLU A 15 -4.66 -1.85 19.72
C GLU A 15 -5.24 -0.47 19.40
N VAL A 16 -5.60 -0.26 18.13
CA VAL A 16 -6.26 0.95 17.64
C VAL A 16 -7.57 0.60 16.95
N SER A 17 -8.68 1.14 17.43
CA SER A 17 -9.94 1.09 16.71
C SER A 17 -9.90 2.02 15.50
N LEU A 18 -10.39 1.55 14.36
CA LEU A 18 -10.46 2.31 13.12
C LEU A 18 -11.72 3.17 13.00
N ALA A 19 -12.65 3.04 13.97
CA ALA A 19 -13.81 3.92 14.05
C ALA A 19 -13.35 5.39 14.17
N ASN A 20 -13.83 6.24 13.26
CA ASN A 20 -13.57 7.69 13.23
C ASN A 20 -12.09 8.10 13.07
N GLN A 21 -11.22 7.20 12.59
CA GLN A 21 -9.84 7.56 12.30
C GLN A 21 -9.75 8.44 11.05
N ASN A 22 -8.72 9.28 11.01
CA ASN A 22 -8.39 10.13 9.86
C ASN A 22 -7.51 9.43 8.81
N PHE A 23 -7.44 8.09 8.87
CA PHE A 23 -6.76 7.22 7.92
C PHE A 23 -7.55 5.93 7.72
N ARG A 24 -7.23 5.22 6.65
CA ARG A 24 -7.66 3.84 6.37
C ARG A 24 -6.47 2.93 6.59
N ALA A 25 -6.69 1.72 7.05
CA ALA A 25 -5.66 0.72 7.29
C ALA A 25 -5.85 -0.50 6.38
N PHE A 26 -4.75 -1.09 5.96
CA PHE A 26 -4.74 -2.19 5.01
C PHE A 26 -3.74 -3.26 5.44
N LYS A 27 -4.10 -4.53 5.24
CA LYS A 27 -3.18 -5.66 5.26
C LYS A 27 -2.69 -5.97 3.85
N LEU A 28 -1.53 -6.59 3.75
CA LEU A 28 -0.99 -7.11 2.51
C LEU A 28 -1.77 -8.36 2.11
N LEU A 29 -2.41 -8.34 0.95
CA LEU A 29 -3.20 -9.47 0.43
C LEU A 29 -2.34 -10.35 -0.48
N SER A 30 -1.72 -9.76 -1.48
CA SER A 30 -0.82 -10.42 -2.43
C SER A 30 0.22 -9.46 -2.99
N ALA A 31 1.26 -10.00 -3.60
CA ALA A 31 2.18 -9.25 -4.44
C ALA A 31 2.55 -10.08 -5.67
N ASP A 32 2.73 -9.39 -6.79
CA ASP A 32 3.12 -9.93 -8.09
C ASP A 32 4.37 -9.17 -8.55
N ASP A 33 5.50 -9.86 -8.60
CA ASP A 33 6.80 -9.31 -8.99
C ASP A 33 6.93 -9.09 -10.50
N VAL A 34 6.17 -9.84 -11.31
CA VAL A 34 6.13 -9.68 -12.77
C VAL A 34 5.29 -8.45 -13.15
N ALA A 35 4.14 -8.29 -12.51
CA ALA A 35 3.29 -7.11 -12.71
C ALA A 35 3.79 -5.89 -11.90
N GLU A 36 4.75 -6.06 -11.00
CA GLU A 36 5.25 -5.05 -10.06
C GLU A 36 4.11 -4.38 -9.27
N THR A 37 3.18 -5.18 -8.76
CA THR A 37 2.01 -4.71 -8.01
C THR A 37 1.88 -5.41 -6.67
N VAL A 38 1.40 -4.68 -5.66
CA VAL A 38 0.89 -5.25 -4.42
C VAL A 38 -0.59 -4.95 -4.30
N GLU A 39 -1.36 -5.97 -3.92
CA GLU A 39 -2.76 -5.83 -3.55
C GLU A 39 -2.91 -5.74 -2.05
N LEU A 40 -3.72 -4.79 -1.63
CA LEU A 40 -4.06 -4.54 -0.23
C LEU A 40 -5.54 -4.80 0.00
N GLU A 41 -5.87 -5.34 1.17
CA GLU A 41 -7.24 -5.50 1.67
C GLU A 41 -7.46 -4.57 2.84
N GLU A 42 -8.58 -3.83 2.83
CA GLU A 42 -8.90 -2.89 3.90
C GLU A 42 -9.28 -3.61 5.19
N ILE A 43 -8.79 -3.09 6.30
CA ILE A 43 -9.17 -3.49 7.66
C ILE A 43 -10.24 -2.52 8.14
N GLU A 44 -11.42 -3.02 8.49
CA GLU A 44 -12.57 -2.17 8.81
C GLU A 44 -12.73 -1.89 10.31
N THR A 45 -12.24 -2.74 11.19
CA THR A 45 -12.58 -2.71 12.62
C THR A 45 -11.48 -2.16 13.51
N ASN A 46 -10.39 -2.87 13.65
CA ASN A 46 -9.28 -2.52 14.54
C ASN A 46 -7.95 -3.06 14.03
N ILE A 47 -6.87 -2.40 14.43
CA ILE A 47 -5.50 -2.86 14.27
C ILE A 47 -5.07 -3.44 15.61
N GLU A 48 -4.78 -4.73 15.66
CA GLU A 48 -4.26 -5.37 16.88
C GLU A 48 -2.88 -4.85 17.25
N ALA A 49 -2.57 -4.88 18.55
CA ALA A 49 -1.26 -4.52 19.07
C ALA A 49 -0.14 -5.33 18.39
N GLY A 50 0.92 -4.66 17.99
CA GLY A 50 2.08 -5.26 17.31
C GLY A 50 1.89 -5.58 15.84
N THR A 51 0.69 -5.45 15.30
CA THR A 51 0.39 -5.81 13.90
C THR A 51 0.82 -4.71 12.94
N PRO A 52 1.70 -5.01 11.97
CA PRO A 52 2.10 -4.06 10.94
C PRO A 52 0.98 -3.91 9.88
N VAL A 53 0.72 -2.67 9.49
CA VAL A 53 -0.26 -2.34 8.47
C VAL A 53 0.27 -1.25 7.52
N ILE A 54 -0.29 -1.20 6.32
CA ILE A 54 -0.15 -0.05 5.42
C ILE A 54 -1.34 0.87 5.68
N ILE A 55 -1.11 2.18 5.73
CA ILE A 55 -2.16 3.16 5.95
C ILE A 55 -2.22 4.17 4.82
N LYS A 56 -3.44 4.63 4.51
CA LYS A 56 -3.72 5.75 3.61
C LYS A 56 -4.43 6.85 4.39
N MET A 57 -3.87 8.05 4.39
CA MET A 57 -4.50 9.20 5.03
C MET A 57 -5.77 9.58 4.27
N LYS A 58 -6.82 9.94 4.99
CA LYS A 58 -8.03 10.55 4.40
C LYS A 58 -7.72 11.97 3.93
N ASP A 59 -8.50 12.45 2.98
CA ASP A 59 -8.30 13.78 2.40
C ASP A 59 -8.30 14.87 3.48
N GLY A 60 -7.35 15.81 3.35
CA GLY A 60 -7.15 16.89 4.33
C GLY A 60 -6.42 16.48 5.62
N ALA A 61 -6.17 15.21 5.85
CA ALA A 61 -5.46 14.75 7.03
C ALA A 61 -3.94 14.86 6.84
N THR A 62 -3.26 15.58 7.72
CA THR A 62 -1.81 15.83 7.64
C THR A 62 -1.00 15.07 8.68
N LYS A 63 -1.63 14.58 9.72
CA LYS A 63 -1.01 13.82 10.81
C LYS A 63 -1.96 12.74 11.34
N LEU A 64 -1.39 11.70 11.93
CA LEU A 64 -2.17 10.73 12.69
C LEU A 64 -2.71 11.42 13.96
N ASP A 65 -3.99 11.24 14.21
CA ASP A 65 -4.66 11.79 15.37
C ASP A 65 -5.47 10.69 16.06
N PHE A 66 -4.88 10.09 17.07
CA PHE A 66 -5.56 9.14 17.93
C PHE A 66 -5.07 9.30 19.37
N THR A 67 -6.03 9.23 20.29
CA THR A 67 -5.77 9.21 21.72
C THR A 67 -5.95 7.79 22.24
N VAL A 68 -4.95 7.28 22.93
CA VAL A 68 -4.99 5.96 23.55
C VAL A 68 -4.72 6.13 25.03
N ALA A 69 -5.62 5.61 25.84
CA ALA A 69 -5.45 5.60 27.30
C ALA A 69 -5.73 4.19 27.83
N ASN A 70 -4.96 3.78 28.83
CA ASN A 70 -5.16 2.51 29.56
C ASN A 70 -5.16 1.25 28.64
N LYS A 71 -4.37 1.27 27.56
CA LYS A 71 -4.21 0.11 26.67
C LYS A 71 -3.04 -0.75 27.10
N ALA A 72 -3.20 -2.06 26.98
CA ALA A 72 -2.10 -2.99 27.12
C ALA A 72 -1.04 -2.76 26.03
N ILE A 73 0.22 -2.81 26.41
CA ILE A 73 1.35 -2.65 25.50
C ILE A 73 1.91 -4.03 25.14
N ALA A 74 1.95 -4.35 23.84
CA ALA A 74 2.61 -5.53 23.33
C ALA A 74 4.11 -5.25 23.16
N ASN A 75 4.94 -6.08 23.80
CA ASN A 75 6.40 -5.95 23.71
C ASN A 75 6.95 -6.51 22.39
N GLU A 76 6.19 -7.39 21.73
CA GLU A 76 6.62 -8.06 20.52
C GLU A 76 5.95 -7.47 19.29
N VAL A 77 6.72 -7.41 18.21
CA VAL A 77 6.27 -7.02 16.87
C VAL A 77 5.82 -8.28 16.15
N LYS A 78 4.65 -8.22 15.54
CA LYS A 78 4.13 -9.28 14.68
C LYS A 78 4.62 -9.09 13.24
N THR A 79 4.52 -10.16 12.46
CA THR A 79 4.58 -10.15 11.00
C THR A 79 3.18 -10.37 10.43
N ALA A 80 2.89 -9.78 9.28
CA ALA A 80 1.66 -10.01 8.54
C ALA A 80 2.01 -10.55 7.15
N GLU A 81 1.69 -11.80 6.89
CA GLU A 81 2.09 -12.54 5.69
C GLU A 81 0.95 -12.62 4.68
N THR A 82 1.31 -12.68 3.39
CA THR A 82 0.40 -13.10 2.33
C THR A 82 0.03 -14.57 2.49
N ALA A 83 -1.10 -14.99 1.93
CA ALA A 83 -1.60 -16.37 2.06
C ALA A 83 -0.61 -17.43 1.56
N ASN A 84 0.26 -17.09 0.61
CA ASN A 84 1.30 -18.00 0.09
C ASN A 84 2.64 -17.90 0.85
N GLY A 85 2.76 -17.00 1.85
CA GLY A 85 3.97 -16.79 2.64
C GLY A 85 5.13 -16.11 1.89
N ASN A 86 4.98 -15.80 0.61
CA ASN A 86 6.06 -15.24 -0.20
C ASN A 86 6.39 -13.80 0.17
N TYR A 87 5.42 -13.05 0.69
CA TYR A 87 5.60 -11.65 1.09
C TYR A 87 5.06 -11.44 2.49
N GLN A 88 5.73 -10.61 3.25
CA GLN A 88 5.29 -10.24 4.60
C GLN A 88 5.54 -8.76 4.91
N LEU A 89 4.70 -8.17 5.74
CA LEU A 89 5.01 -6.92 6.42
C LEU A 89 5.70 -7.24 7.75
N GLN A 90 6.89 -6.69 7.92
CA GLN A 90 7.67 -6.74 9.15
C GLN A 90 7.52 -5.43 9.90
N GLY A 91 6.97 -5.48 11.10
CA GLY A 91 6.82 -4.30 11.95
C GLY A 91 8.13 -3.88 12.60
N LEU A 92 8.18 -2.65 13.07
CA LEU A 92 9.33 -2.06 13.78
C LEU A 92 8.84 -1.20 14.94
N TYR A 93 9.37 -1.43 16.15
CA TYR A 93 9.25 -0.50 17.26
C TYR A 93 10.43 0.46 17.35
N THR A 94 11.55 0.11 16.74
CA THR A 94 12.77 0.91 16.69
C THR A 94 13.10 1.34 15.27
N GLN A 95 14.03 2.26 15.13
CA GLN A 95 14.52 2.66 13.81
C GLN A 95 15.32 1.52 13.15
N LYS A 96 15.10 1.31 11.84
CA LYS A 96 15.93 0.45 10.99
C LYS A 96 16.59 1.29 9.91
N THR A 97 17.89 1.12 9.73
CA THR A 97 18.64 1.59 8.57
C THR A 97 18.84 0.44 7.60
N PHE A 98 18.60 0.65 6.32
CA PHE A 98 18.74 -0.36 5.29
C PHE A 98 20.13 -0.32 4.66
N SER A 99 20.64 -1.50 4.31
CA SER A 99 21.89 -1.71 3.60
C SER A 99 21.63 -2.14 2.16
N LYS A 100 22.45 -1.68 1.22
CA LYS A 100 22.39 -2.12 -0.19
C LYS A 100 22.82 -3.58 -0.38
N ASP A 101 23.59 -4.12 0.55
CA ASP A 101 24.20 -5.45 0.41
C ASP A 101 23.35 -6.56 1.06
N THR A 102 22.54 -6.22 2.08
CA THR A 102 21.79 -7.21 2.86
C THR A 102 20.27 -7.05 2.78
N ASP A 103 19.75 -5.88 2.42
CA ASP A 103 18.31 -5.59 2.39
C ASP A 103 17.75 -5.52 0.95
N ASN A 104 18.29 -6.32 0.05
CA ASN A 104 17.92 -6.35 -1.38
C ASN A 104 16.52 -6.94 -1.64
N ASN A 105 15.96 -7.66 -0.66
CA ASN A 105 14.59 -8.19 -0.69
C ASN A 105 13.59 -7.37 0.15
N CYS A 106 13.99 -6.19 0.62
CA CYS A 106 13.15 -5.32 1.44
C CYS A 106 12.51 -4.22 0.58
N TYR A 107 11.32 -3.77 1.01
CA TYR A 107 10.58 -2.68 0.35
C TYR A 107 9.95 -1.75 1.38
N ILE A 108 10.10 -0.44 1.16
CA ILE A 108 9.56 0.62 2.01
C ILE A 108 8.52 1.45 1.26
N VAL A 109 7.51 1.93 1.97
CA VAL A 109 6.51 2.85 1.39
C VAL A 109 7.16 4.21 1.13
N LYS A 110 7.11 4.65 -0.13
CA LYS A 110 7.56 5.97 -0.57
C LYS A 110 6.58 6.51 -1.62
N GLY A 111 5.80 7.52 -1.25
CA GLY A 111 4.65 7.94 -2.05
C GLY A 111 3.59 6.84 -2.09
N ALA A 112 3.03 6.58 -3.25
CA ALA A 112 2.05 5.50 -3.49
C ALA A 112 2.71 4.20 -4.01
N LYS A 113 3.96 3.93 -3.59
CA LYS A 113 4.73 2.78 -4.04
C LYS A 113 5.48 2.13 -2.88
N LEU A 114 5.77 0.85 -3.01
CA LEU A 114 6.77 0.14 -2.22
C LEU A 114 8.07 0.12 -3.02
N MET A 115 9.13 0.74 -2.51
CA MET A 115 10.41 0.88 -3.21
C MET A 115 11.50 0.07 -2.51
N ASN A 116 12.36 -0.57 -3.29
CA ASN A 116 13.49 -1.32 -2.76
C ASN A 116 14.57 -0.36 -2.25
N PRO A 117 14.91 -0.37 -0.95
CA PRO A 117 15.90 0.55 -0.37
C PRO A 117 17.31 0.28 -0.85
N ALA A 118 17.69 -0.97 -1.12
CA ALA A 118 19.02 -1.31 -1.63
C ALA A 118 19.27 -0.70 -3.02
N LYS A 119 18.23 -0.73 -3.88
CA LYS A 119 18.30 -0.08 -5.20
C LYS A 119 18.32 1.44 -5.10
N LEU A 120 17.56 2.02 -4.16
CA LEU A 120 17.64 3.47 -3.90
C LEU A 120 19.07 3.88 -3.50
N LEU A 121 19.75 3.08 -2.68
CA LEU A 121 21.12 3.34 -2.22
C LEU A 121 22.17 3.09 -3.33
N GLY A 122 21.96 2.08 -4.16
CA GLY A 122 22.92 1.67 -5.20
C GLY A 122 22.81 2.42 -6.51
N GLU A 123 21.58 2.83 -6.89
CA GLU A 123 21.30 3.39 -8.23
C GLU A 123 21.01 4.90 -8.21
N THR A 124 20.95 5.52 -7.04
CA THR A 124 20.68 6.95 -6.89
C THR A 124 21.72 7.62 -6.00
N SER A 125 21.75 8.95 -5.96
CA SER A 125 22.58 9.72 -5.02
C SER A 125 22.09 9.68 -3.56
N THR A 126 21.18 8.78 -3.22
CA THR A 126 20.63 8.64 -1.85
C THR A 126 21.69 8.03 -0.94
N ALA A 127 22.15 8.79 0.05
CA ALA A 127 23.19 8.33 0.99
C ALA A 127 22.64 7.43 2.11
N HIS A 128 21.38 7.64 2.49
CA HIS A 128 20.75 6.90 3.61
C HIS A 128 19.29 6.60 3.32
N VAL A 129 18.87 5.36 3.60
CA VAL A 129 17.47 4.92 3.60
C VAL A 129 17.18 4.24 4.92
N GLY A 130 16.09 4.65 5.57
CA GLY A 130 15.68 4.08 6.86
C GLY A 130 14.18 4.16 7.09
N SER A 131 13.71 3.33 8.00
CA SER A 131 12.35 3.36 8.52
C SER A 131 12.37 3.87 9.95
N LYS A 132 11.49 4.80 10.27
CA LYS A 132 11.35 5.37 11.63
C LYS A 132 10.73 4.33 12.58
N PRO A 133 10.84 4.52 13.91
CA PRO A 133 10.10 3.71 14.87
C PRO A 133 8.61 3.68 14.59
N PHE A 134 7.95 2.59 14.98
CA PHE A 134 6.52 2.34 14.81
C PHE A 134 6.06 2.30 13.35
N ARG A 135 6.93 1.83 12.47
CA ARG A 135 6.69 1.62 11.03
C ARG A 135 6.80 0.15 10.69
N ALA A 136 6.64 -0.14 9.41
CA ALA A 136 6.86 -1.47 8.85
C ALA A 136 7.52 -1.35 7.47
N TYR A 137 8.03 -2.48 6.98
CA TYR A 137 8.55 -2.65 5.64
C TYR A 137 8.10 -4.03 5.11
N MET A 138 7.99 -4.16 3.81
CA MET A 138 7.70 -5.44 3.19
C MET A 138 8.99 -6.21 2.94
N VAL A 139 8.94 -7.53 3.11
CA VAL A 139 10.02 -8.47 2.79
C VAL A 139 9.50 -9.45 1.75
N ASP A 140 10.30 -9.69 0.74
CA ASP A 140 10.12 -10.76 -0.24
C ASP A 140 10.88 -12.00 0.25
N ASN A 141 10.13 -13.03 0.65
CA ASN A 141 10.63 -14.33 1.10
C ASN A 141 10.49 -15.40 0.02
N SER A 142 10.16 -15.05 -1.20
CA SER A 142 10.05 -16.01 -2.28
C SER A 142 11.39 -16.69 -2.56
N SER A 143 11.37 -17.90 -3.10
CA SER A 143 12.58 -18.67 -3.44
C SER A 143 13.45 -18.02 -4.52
N ALA A 144 12.90 -17.08 -5.24
CA ALA A 144 13.60 -16.20 -6.15
C ALA A 144 13.20 -14.75 -5.79
N PRO A 145 13.73 -14.21 -4.65
CA PRO A 145 13.48 -12.83 -4.32
C PRO A 145 13.82 -12.00 -5.55
N ALA A 146 12.84 -11.28 -6.03
CA ALA A 146 12.84 -10.69 -7.33
C ALA A 146 14.18 -10.00 -7.58
N ALA A 147 15.04 -10.65 -8.32
CA ALA A 147 16.35 -10.13 -8.73
C ALA A 147 16.18 -8.79 -9.46
N GLY A 148 14.98 -8.24 -9.40
CA GLY A 148 14.64 -7.13 -10.20
C GLY A 148 13.59 -6.15 -9.76
N ALA A 149 12.57 -6.49 -9.02
CA ALA A 149 11.53 -5.51 -8.74
C ALA A 149 12.11 -4.29 -8.01
N ARG A 150 12.21 -3.18 -8.73
CA ARG A 150 12.69 -1.92 -8.17
C ARG A 150 11.65 -1.30 -7.27
N MET A 151 10.39 -1.55 -7.59
CA MET A 151 9.25 -1.03 -6.87
C MET A 151 8.00 -1.85 -7.16
N PHE A 152 7.03 -1.77 -6.25
CA PHE A 152 5.67 -2.23 -6.48
C PHE A 152 4.72 -1.04 -6.44
N SER A 153 3.77 -1.01 -7.35
CA SER A 153 2.63 -0.09 -7.31
C SER A 153 1.58 -0.63 -6.35
N ILE A 154 1.01 0.24 -5.52
CA ILE A 154 -0.02 -0.15 -4.54
C ILE A 154 -1.38 -0.16 -5.24
N SER A 155 -2.08 -1.30 -5.16
CA SER A 155 -3.48 -1.48 -5.54
C SER A 155 -4.28 -1.91 -4.31
N VAL A 156 -5.52 -1.46 -4.22
CA VAL A 156 -6.43 -1.90 -3.15
C VAL A 156 -7.41 -2.90 -3.73
N GLY A 157 -7.25 -4.17 -3.35
CA GLY A 157 -8.12 -5.27 -3.79
C GLY A 157 -9.41 -5.35 -2.98
N GLY A 158 -10.44 -5.97 -3.57
CA GLY A 158 -11.70 -6.28 -2.89
C GLY A 158 -12.76 -5.19 -2.83
N SER A 159 -12.43 -3.95 -3.11
CA SER A 159 -13.38 -2.85 -3.25
C SER A 159 -13.55 -2.45 -4.72
N THR A 160 -14.68 -1.92 -5.07
CA THR A 160 -15.07 -1.34 -6.37
C THR A 160 -14.17 -0.21 -6.88
N THR A 161 -12.87 -0.27 -6.62
CA THR A 161 -11.85 0.76 -6.71
C THR A 161 -11.31 1.04 -8.10
N ALA A 162 -11.81 0.39 -9.13
CA ALA A 162 -11.60 0.89 -10.49
C ALA A 162 -12.10 2.34 -10.65
N ILE A 163 -13.06 2.76 -9.80
CA ILE A 163 -13.60 4.13 -9.78
C ILE A 163 -12.67 5.09 -9.04
N GLU A 164 -12.10 4.70 -7.88
CA GLU A 164 -11.16 5.58 -7.13
C GLU A 164 -9.81 5.78 -7.83
N GLN A 165 -9.31 4.79 -8.58
CA GLN A 165 -8.14 5.00 -9.44
C GLN A 165 -8.44 5.95 -10.61
N LEU A 166 -9.70 6.06 -11.02
CA LEU A 166 -10.15 7.01 -12.02
C LEU A 166 -10.23 8.45 -11.48
N GLU A 167 -10.51 8.64 -10.20
CA GLU A 167 -10.59 9.97 -9.58
C GLU A 167 -9.22 10.59 -9.28
N SER A 168 -8.19 9.77 -9.03
CA SER A 168 -6.84 10.25 -8.66
C SER A 168 -6.01 10.82 -9.82
N THR A 169 -6.48 10.72 -11.07
CA THR A 169 -5.84 11.35 -12.24
C THR A 169 -6.69 12.52 -12.73
N ALA A 170 -6.56 13.65 -12.09
CA ALA A 170 -7.45 14.81 -12.17
C ALA A 170 -7.48 15.60 -13.48
N ASP A 171 -7.01 15.11 -14.65
CA ASP A 171 -6.97 15.96 -15.85
C ASP A 171 -7.29 15.31 -17.20
N SER A 172 -7.88 14.11 -17.25
CA SER A 172 -8.32 13.55 -18.52
C SER A 172 -9.75 13.02 -18.46
N LYS A 173 -10.61 13.54 -19.33
CA LYS A 173 -12.00 13.12 -19.49
C LYS A 173 -12.06 11.61 -19.78
N ALA A 174 -12.73 10.84 -18.91
CA ALA A 174 -12.91 9.41 -19.12
C ALA A 174 -13.88 9.16 -20.28
N GLU A 175 -13.58 8.18 -21.11
CA GLU A 175 -14.46 7.68 -22.15
C GLU A 175 -14.88 6.26 -21.82
N TYR A 176 -16.17 5.97 -21.94
CA TYR A 176 -16.76 4.69 -21.60
C TYR A 176 -17.19 3.98 -22.88
N TYR A 177 -16.98 2.66 -22.94
CA TYR A 177 -17.33 1.82 -24.07
C TYR A 177 -17.94 0.50 -23.60
N ASP A 178 -18.85 -0.06 -24.38
CA ASP A 178 -19.28 -1.45 -24.22
C ASP A 178 -18.27 -2.44 -24.81
N LEU A 179 -18.54 -3.74 -24.68
CA LEU A 179 -17.69 -4.80 -25.25
C LEU A 179 -17.64 -4.79 -26.79
N GLN A 180 -18.60 -4.15 -27.45
CA GLN A 180 -18.66 -3.99 -28.89
C GLN A 180 -17.91 -2.72 -29.36
N GLY A 181 -17.33 -1.96 -28.45
CA GLY A 181 -16.58 -0.74 -28.73
C GLY A 181 -17.49 0.49 -28.98
N ARG A 182 -18.79 0.42 -28.68
CA ARG A 182 -19.69 1.56 -28.77
C ARG A 182 -19.47 2.47 -27.56
N ARG A 183 -19.38 3.77 -27.81
CA ARG A 183 -19.20 4.77 -26.76
C ARG A 183 -20.48 4.91 -25.92
N LEU A 184 -20.31 4.89 -24.63
CA LEU A 184 -21.36 5.09 -23.64
C LEU A 184 -21.26 6.49 -23.02
N GLN A 185 -22.37 7.05 -22.57
CA GLN A 185 -22.38 8.32 -21.85
C GLN A 185 -21.97 8.10 -20.38
N ASP A 186 -22.39 6.97 -19.79
CA ASP A 186 -22.10 6.56 -18.42
C ASP A 186 -21.84 5.06 -18.33
N LEU A 187 -21.29 4.62 -17.19
CA LEU A 187 -21.07 3.20 -16.88
C LEU A 187 -22.42 2.46 -16.77
N GLN A 188 -22.55 1.36 -17.46
CA GLN A 188 -23.75 0.51 -17.43
C GLN A 188 -23.52 -0.75 -16.60
N LYS A 189 -24.61 -1.37 -16.14
CA LYS A 189 -24.56 -2.67 -15.46
C LYS A 189 -23.90 -3.71 -16.38
N GLY A 190 -22.94 -4.46 -15.85
CA GLY A 190 -22.15 -5.43 -16.61
C GLY A 190 -20.73 -4.95 -16.89
N ILE A 191 -20.16 -5.42 -17.99
CA ILE A 191 -18.76 -5.13 -18.35
C ILE A 191 -18.69 -3.84 -19.17
N ASN A 192 -17.85 -2.92 -18.72
CA ASN A 192 -17.54 -1.67 -19.40
C ASN A 192 -16.04 -1.59 -19.69
N ILE A 193 -15.67 -0.94 -20.77
CA ILE A 193 -14.30 -0.57 -21.10
C ILE A 193 -14.15 0.94 -20.85
N VAL A 194 -13.23 1.30 -19.98
CA VAL A 194 -12.95 2.70 -19.64
C VAL A 194 -11.61 3.09 -20.22
N LYS A 195 -11.59 4.17 -21.00
CA LYS A 195 -10.37 4.73 -21.57
C LYS A 195 -10.12 6.11 -20.97
N ARG A 196 -8.95 6.30 -20.34
CA ARG A 196 -8.57 7.57 -19.71
C ARG A 196 -7.05 7.73 -19.70
N GLY A 197 -6.54 8.89 -20.08
CA GLY A 197 -5.11 9.21 -20.03
C GLY A 197 -4.21 8.23 -20.80
N GLY A 198 -4.70 7.69 -21.95
CA GLY A 198 -3.96 6.71 -22.75
C GLY A 198 -4.01 5.26 -22.19
N LYS A 199 -4.65 5.03 -21.05
CA LYS A 199 -4.86 3.69 -20.46
C LYS A 199 -6.27 3.19 -20.76
N THR A 200 -6.39 1.87 -20.95
CA THR A 200 -7.68 1.19 -21.17
C THR A 200 -7.87 0.15 -20.07
N MET A 201 -9.02 0.17 -19.40
CA MET A 201 -9.35 -0.73 -18.30
C MET A 201 -10.71 -1.37 -18.51
N LYS A 202 -10.86 -2.62 -18.03
CA LYS A 202 -12.15 -3.33 -17.96
C LYS A 202 -12.74 -3.12 -16.57
N VAL A 203 -13.98 -2.61 -16.51
CA VAL A 203 -14.71 -2.35 -15.25
C VAL A 203 -16.00 -3.17 -15.26
N ILE A 204 -16.32 -3.81 -14.15
CA ILE A 204 -17.54 -4.60 -13.97
C ILE A 204 -18.43 -3.90 -12.96
N ILE A 205 -19.62 -3.48 -13.40
CA ILE A 205 -20.67 -2.90 -12.55
C ILE A 205 -21.69 -3.98 -12.23
N LYS A 206 -21.90 -4.26 -10.96
CA LYS A 206 -22.86 -5.26 -10.46
C LYS A 206 -24.27 -4.72 -10.38
#